data_be7cd367f6c084acce0491b990e393fd
#
_entry.id   be7cd367f6c084acce0491b990e393fd
#
_cell.length_a   1.000
_cell.length_b   1.000
_cell.length_c   1.000
_cell.angle_alpha   90.00
_cell.angle_beta   90.00
_cell.angle_gamma   90.00
#
_symmetry.space_group_name_H-M   'P 1'
#
loop_
_entity.id
_entity.type
_entity.pdbx_description
1 polymer ?
#
loop_
_entity_poly.entity_id
_entity_poly.type
_entity_poly.pdbx_seq_one_letter_code
_entity_poly.pdbx_strand_id
1 'polypeptide(L)'
;MPGRAERQPMRILVTGFEPFGTDTHNASAEIVRRLPATAGEHQIVTGLLPVSFSRAFPTLGELLRTHQPDALVLLGEAGGRTEINLERWAVNENNARIADNDGHQPAGERIAPNGAHRREATLETPSQLRVSEDAGRFLCNHIAYHAYGLGIPAQFIHVPAWRPGNARALVGAETDDAAGQRSALGLAELVESLTEYLLGLRFRG
;
A
#
# COMPACT_ATOMS: atom_id res chain seq x y z
N MET A 1 -18.88 27.78 -20.00
CA MET A 1 -17.82 27.45 -19.04
C MET A 1 -18.28 26.25 -18.22
N PRO A 2 -17.77 25.04 -18.39
CA PRO A 2 -18.10 23.95 -17.48
C PRO A 2 -17.56 24.31 -16.11
N GLY A 3 -18.42 24.26 -15.08
CA GLY A 3 -18.11 24.59 -13.72
C GLY A 3 -16.93 23.73 -13.23
N ARG A 4 -15.97 24.38 -12.62
CA ARG A 4 -14.88 23.74 -11.89
C ARG A 4 -15.55 22.97 -10.76
N ALA A 5 -15.61 21.63 -10.87
CA ALA A 5 -16.10 20.80 -9.79
C ALA A 5 -15.31 21.21 -8.53
N GLU A 6 -15.98 21.76 -7.54
CA GLU A 6 -15.39 22.13 -6.26
C GLU A 6 -14.83 20.85 -5.66
N ARG A 7 -13.53 20.88 -5.35
CA ARG A 7 -12.87 19.78 -4.68
C ARG A 7 -13.36 19.75 -3.25
N GLN A 8 -14.03 18.68 -2.84
CA GLN A 8 -14.36 18.51 -1.44
C GLN A 8 -13.09 17.99 -0.71
N PRO A 9 -12.72 18.60 0.42
CA PRO A 9 -11.63 18.11 1.23
C PRO A 9 -11.96 16.70 1.74
N MET A 10 -11.00 15.78 1.62
CA MET A 10 -11.13 14.40 2.07
C MET A 10 -10.24 14.13 3.26
N ARG A 11 -10.66 13.20 4.12
CA ARG A 11 -9.76 12.53 5.07
C ARG A 11 -9.25 11.26 4.43
N ILE A 12 -7.95 11.18 4.18
CA ILE A 12 -7.30 10.06 3.53
C ILE A 12 -6.51 9.29 4.58
N LEU A 13 -6.82 8.00 4.77
CA LEU A 13 -5.99 7.12 5.58
C LEU A 13 -4.89 6.54 4.69
N VAL A 14 -3.64 6.81 5.06
CA VAL A 14 -2.47 6.22 4.42
C VAL A 14 -1.83 5.22 5.36
N THR A 15 -1.70 3.96 4.93
CA THR A 15 -1.06 2.92 5.75
C THR A 15 0.24 2.44 5.13
N GLY A 16 1.17 2.01 5.98
CA GLY A 16 2.35 1.24 5.62
C GLY A 16 2.45 -0.02 6.46
N PHE A 17 3.44 -0.84 6.23
CA PHE A 17 3.70 -2.05 7.01
C PHE A 17 4.85 -1.86 7.99
N GLU A 18 4.77 -2.54 9.12
CA GLU A 18 5.88 -2.75 10.03
C GLU A 18 7.07 -3.43 9.32
N PRO A 19 8.28 -3.38 9.89
CA PRO A 19 9.41 -4.15 9.38
C PRO A 19 9.12 -5.64 9.29
N PHE A 20 9.69 -6.30 8.28
CA PHE A 20 9.48 -7.70 8.00
C PHE A 20 10.70 -8.55 8.38
N GLY A 21 10.44 -9.67 9.04
CA GLY A 21 11.48 -10.62 9.44
C GLY A 21 12.53 -9.98 10.35
N THR A 22 13.79 -10.04 9.93
CA THR A 22 14.93 -9.45 10.66
C THR A 22 15.27 -8.03 10.23
N ASP A 23 14.55 -7.47 9.27
CA ASP A 23 14.72 -6.08 8.87
C ASP A 23 14.30 -5.13 10.00
N THR A 24 15.00 -4.02 10.10
CA THR A 24 14.68 -2.95 11.08
C THR A 24 13.91 -1.80 10.46
N HIS A 25 13.78 -1.78 9.13
CA HIS A 25 13.12 -0.74 8.36
C HIS A 25 12.20 -1.37 7.31
N ASN A 26 11.13 -0.63 6.98
CA ASN A 26 10.26 -0.90 5.85
C ASN A 26 10.00 0.44 5.16
N ALA A 27 10.26 0.53 3.86
CA ALA A 27 10.12 1.78 3.11
C ALA A 27 8.72 2.39 3.26
N SER A 28 7.67 1.56 3.25
CA SER A 28 6.30 2.05 3.41
C SER A 28 6.06 2.68 4.79
N ALA A 29 6.61 2.10 5.86
CA ALA A 29 6.55 2.68 7.20
C ALA A 29 7.33 4.00 7.28
N GLU A 30 8.50 4.06 6.67
CA GLU A 30 9.34 5.25 6.70
C GLU A 30 8.71 6.43 5.92
N ILE A 31 8.01 6.14 4.82
CA ILE A 31 7.22 7.11 4.07
C ILE A 31 6.07 7.62 4.93
N VAL A 32 5.25 6.72 5.46
CA VAL A 32 4.05 7.05 6.26
C VAL A 32 4.39 7.96 7.45
N ARG A 33 5.51 7.72 8.13
CA ARG A 33 5.98 8.56 9.24
C ARG A 33 6.40 9.98 8.83
N ARG A 34 6.65 10.21 7.54
CA ARG A 34 7.15 11.49 7.00
C ARG A 34 6.15 12.23 6.14
N LEU A 35 5.01 11.62 5.84
CA LEU A 35 3.94 12.30 5.13
C LEU A 35 3.47 13.53 5.93
N PRO A 36 3.15 14.65 5.26
CA PRO A 36 2.57 15.81 5.93
C PRO A 36 1.15 15.48 6.41
N ALA A 37 0.69 16.17 7.45
CA ALA A 37 -0.66 16.02 7.97
C ALA A 37 -1.76 16.48 6.98
N THR A 38 -1.37 17.21 5.93
CA THR A 38 -2.26 17.69 4.87
C THR A 38 -1.58 17.62 3.51
N ALA A 39 -2.37 17.31 2.48
CA ALA A 39 -1.97 17.39 1.08
C ALA A 39 -2.99 18.27 0.34
N GLY A 40 -2.65 19.57 0.14
CA GLY A 40 -3.62 20.56 -0.30
C GLY A 40 -4.75 20.73 0.70
N GLU A 41 -5.98 20.49 0.25
CA GLU A 41 -7.18 20.55 1.09
C GLU A 41 -7.48 19.23 1.83
N HIS A 42 -6.77 18.14 1.48
CA HIS A 42 -6.99 16.83 2.07
C HIS A 42 -6.30 16.70 3.43
N GLN A 43 -6.98 16.12 4.41
CA GLN A 43 -6.39 15.70 5.68
C GLN A 43 -5.78 14.32 5.52
N ILE A 44 -4.51 14.17 5.90
CA ILE A 44 -3.81 12.88 5.87
C ILE A 44 -3.76 12.33 7.29
N VAL A 45 -4.29 11.15 7.49
CA VAL A 45 -4.14 10.36 8.71
C VAL A 45 -3.38 9.08 8.37
N THR A 46 -2.54 8.63 9.29
CA THR A 46 -1.60 7.55 9.00
C THR A 46 -1.71 6.41 9.99
N GLY A 47 -1.33 5.20 9.56
CA GLY A 47 -1.28 4.03 10.41
C GLY A 47 -0.28 2.99 9.90
N LEU A 48 0.11 2.06 10.76
CA LEU A 48 0.95 0.92 10.39
C LEU A 48 0.16 -0.37 10.54
N LEU A 49 0.36 -1.28 9.62
CA LEU A 49 -0.20 -2.62 9.61
C LEU A 49 0.88 -3.63 10.00
N PRO A 50 0.57 -4.62 10.82
CA PRO A 50 1.50 -5.71 11.09
C PRO A 50 1.71 -6.56 9.84
N VAL A 51 2.91 -7.11 9.67
CA VAL A 51 3.21 -8.10 8.64
C VAL A 51 2.68 -9.46 9.11
N SER A 52 1.36 -9.61 9.07
CA SER A 52 0.63 -10.78 9.59
C SER A 52 -0.68 -10.97 8.85
N PHE A 53 -0.90 -12.12 8.26
CA PHE A 53 -2.15 -12.46 7.57
C PHE A 53 -3.37 -12.41 8.49
N SER A 54 -3.20 -12.80 9.75
CA SER A 54 -4.28 -12.84 10.73
C SER A 54 -4.61 -11.46 11.32
N ARG A 55 -3.63 -10.54 11.41
CA ARG A 55 -3.76 -9.26 12.12
C ARG A 55 -3.88 -8.03 11.21
N ALA A 56 -3.34 -8.08 9.99
CA ALA A 56 -3.30 -6.90 9.12
C ALA A 56 -4.69 -6.32 8.83
N PHE A 57 -5.65 -7.16 8.44
CA PHE A 57 -7.01 -6.69 8.15
C PHE A 57 -7.79 -6.26 9.40
N PRO A 58 -7.78 -6.97 10.52
CA PRO A 58 -8.33 -6.46 11.79
C PRO A 58 -7.76 -5.10 12.20
N THR A 59 -6.43 -4.90 12.12
CA THR A 59 -5.78 -3.61 12.41
C THR A 59 -6.26 -2.51 11.46
N LEU A 60 -6.39 -2.80 10.17
CA LEU A 60 -6.99 -1.85 9.22
C LEU A 60 -8.41 -1.48 9.65
N GLY A 61 -9.22 -2.46 10.09
CA GLY A 61 -10.57 -2.24 10.59
C GLY A 61 -10.62 -1.30 11.82
N GLU A 62 -9.63 -1.37 12.70
CA GLU A 62 -9.49 -0.44 13.85
C GLU A 62 -9.16 0.97 13.38
N LEU A 63 -8.22 1.12 12.45
CA LEU A 63 -7.86 2.41 11.87
C LEU A 63 -9.07 3.06 11.15
N LEU A 64 -9.84 2.27 10.40
CA LEU A 64 -11.06 2.74 9.74
C LEU A 64 -12.10 3.25 10.73
N ARG A 65 -12.35 2.52 11.83
CA ARG A 65 -13.29 2.94 12.87
C ARG A 65 -12.84 4.20 13.60
N THR A 66 -11.54 4.32 13.83
CA THR A 66 -10.95 5.46 14.56
C THR A 66 -10.95 6.73 13.71
N HIS A 67 -10.56 6.62 12.45
CA HIS A 67 -10.32 7.78 11.59
C HIS A 67 -11.48 8.12 10.66
N GLN A 68 -12.37 7.16 10.38
CA GLN A 68 -13.50 7.32 9.45
C GLN A 68 -13.08 8.02 8.15
N PRO A 69 -12.12 7.46 7.39
CA PRO A 69 -11.59 8.11 6.21
C PRO A 69 -12.56 8.03 5.03
N ASP A 70 -12.46 9.01 4.13
CA ASP A 70 -13.21 9.07 2.87
C ASP A 70 -12.52 8.24 1.77
N ALA A 71 -11.21 8.01 1.90
CA ALA A 71 -10.40 7.23 0.96
C ALA A 71 -9.24 6.52 1.67
N LEU A 72 -8.76 5.42 1.05
CA LEU A 72 -7.65 4.61 1.53
C LEU A 72 -6.50 4.61 0.52
N VAL A 73 -5.29 4.85 0.99
CA VAL A 73 -4.06 4.62 0.25
C VAL A 73 -3.18 3.68 1.08
N LEU A 74 -2.92 2.49 0.56
CA LEU A 74 -2.15 1.48 1.28
C LEU A 74 -0.80 1.32 0.58
N LEU A 75 0.27 1.45 1.36
CA LEU A 75 1.64 1.33 0.86
C LEU A 75 2.26 0.00 1.27
N GLY A 76 2.95 -0.65 0.33
CA GLY A 76 3.76 -1.83 0.60
C GLY A 76 5.14 -1.73 -0.03
N GLU A 77 6.17 -2.22 0.64
CA GLU A 77 7.50 -2.32 0.08
C GLU A 77 7.61 -3.53 -0.85
N ALA A 78 8.09 -3.30 -2.07
CA ALA A 78 8.40 -4.34 -3.05
C ALA A 78 9.89 -4.31 -3.39
N GLY A 79 10.65 -5.24 -2.82
CA GLY A 79 12.11 -5.28 -2.91
C GLY A 79 12.67 -5.45 -4.33
N GLY A 80 11.89 -6.01 -5.24
CA GLY A 80 12.27 -6.20 -6.64
C GLY A 80 11.91 -5.03 -7.56
N ARG A 81 11.25 -3.98 -7.05
CA ARG A 81 10.82 -2.84 -7.87
C ARG A 81 11.77 -1.66 -7.72
N THR A 82 11.93 -0.90 -8.82
CA THR A 82 12.77 0.31 -8.87
C THR A 82 11.97 1.60 -8.94
N GLU A 83 10.65 1.50 -9.10
CA GLU A 83 9.72 2.63 -9.25
C GLU A 83 8.43 2.41 -8.44
N ILE A 84 7.68 3.47 -8.21
CA ILE A 84 6.37 3.43 -7.54
C ILE A 84 5.33 2.90 -8.53
N ASN A 85 4.52 1.92 -8.10
CA ASN A 85 3.49 1.31 -8.92
C ASN A 85 2.13 1.32 -8.23
N LEU A 86 1.10 1.71 -8.97
CA LEU A 86 -0.30 1.57 -8.56
C LEU A 86 -0.78 0.16 -8.90
N GLU A 87 -1.21 -0.60 -7.91
CA GLU A 87 -1.73 -1.96 -8.15
C GLU A 87 -3.18 -1.90 -8.57
N ARG A 88 -3.45 -2.30 -9.81
CA ARG A 88 -4.81 -2.30 -10.35
C ARG A 88 -5.65 -3.43 -9.78
N TRP A 89 -5.08 -4.62 -9.67
CA TRP A 89 -5.79 -5.82 -9.23
C TRP A 89 -5.22 -6.40 -7.96
N ALA A 90 -6.14 -6.89 -7.13
CA ALA A 90 -5.83 -7.82 -6.05
C ALA A 90 -6.61 -9.12 -6.29
N VAL A 91 -5.94 -10.27 -6.15
CA VAL A 91 -6.54 -11.58 -6.40
C VAL A 91 -6.93 -12.27 -5.10
N ASN A 92 -7.94 -13.11 -5.17
CA ASN A 92 -8.48 -13.85 -4.03
C ASN A 92 -7.63 -15.07 -3.68
N GLU A 93 -6.35 -14.86 -3.43
CA GLU A 93 -5.41 -15.92 -3.12
C GLU A 93 -4.28 -15.41 -2.22
N ASN A 94 -3.98 -16.16 -1.17
CA ASN A 94 -2.76 -16.07 -0.39
C ASN A 94 -1.86 -17.26 -0.77
N ASN A 95 -0.67 -16.99 -1.27
CA ASN A 95 0.33 -18.01 -1.59
C ASN A 95 1.71 -17.47 -1.26
N ALA A 96 2.14 -17.70 -0.03
CA ALA A 96 3.32 -17.09 0.54
C ALA A 96 4.56 -17.96 0.31
N ARG A 97 5.60 -17.38 -0.30
CA ARG A 97 6.90 -18.04 -0.44
C ARG A 97 7.62 -18.21 0.89
N ILE A 98 7.39 -17.30 1.82
CA ILE A 98 7.98 -17.29 3.17
C ILE A 98 6.88 -16.98 4.19
N ALA A 99 7.09 -17.38 5.45
CA ALA A 99 6.15 -17.09 6.53
C ALA A 99 6.08 -15.60 6.84
N ASP A 100 4.93 -15.15 7.34
CA ASP A 100 4.77 -13.81 7.91
C ASP A 100 5.48 -13.70 9.28
N ASN A 101 5.39 -12.52 9.93
CA ASN A 101 6.03 -12.30 11.23
C ASN A 101 5.44 -13.16 12.37
N ASP A 102 4.28 -13.74 12.19
CA ASP A 102 3.65 -14.64 13.15
C ASP A 102 3.91 -16.12 12.83
N GLY A 103 4.69 -16.41 11.77
CA GLY A 103 5.05 -17.75 11.35
C GLY A 103 4.02 -18.44 10.45
N HIS A 104 2.99 -17.72 9.98
CA HIS A 104 1.98 -18.26 9.07
C HIS A 104 2.43 -18.14 7.61
N GLN A 105 2.36 -19.25 6.88
CA GLN A 105 2.75 -19.34 5.47
C GLN A 105 1.65 -20.01 4.66
N PRO A 106 0.65 -19.25 4.17
CA PRO A 106 -0.44 -19.82 3.38
C PRO A 106 0.06 -20.34 2.02
N ALA A 107 -0.53 -21.43 1.56
CA ALA A 107 -0.18 -22.11 0.31
C ALA A 107 -1.41 -22.28 -0.59
N GLY A 108 -1.72 -21.25 -1.39
CA GLY A 108 -2.86 -21.28 -2.32
C GLY A 108 -4.22 -21.15 -1.64
N GLU A 109 -4.29 -20.46 -0.50
CA GLU A 109 -5.54 -20.28 0.25
C GLU A 109 -6.36 -19.10 -0.29
N ARG A 110 -7.69 -19.27 -0.34
CA ARG A 110 -8.56 -18.14 -0.69
C ARG A 110 -8.63 -17.14 0.46
N ILE A 111 -8.51 -15.84 0.14
CA ILE A 111 -8.68 -14.74 1.10
C ILE A 111 -10.13 -14.68 1.59
N ALA A 112 -11.09 -14.77 0.65
CA ALA A 112 -12.51 -14.84 0.94
C ALA A 112 -13.12 -16.05 0.23
N PRO A 113 -13.66 -17.07 0.95
CA PRO A 113 -14.14 -18.32 0.36
C PRO A 113 -15.12 -18.13 -0.80
N ASN A 114 -16.08 -17.22 -0.66
CA ASN A 114 -17.11 -16.90 -1.65
C ASN A 114 -16.88 -15.56 -2.36
N GLY A 115 -15.70 -14.98 -2.21
CA GLY A 115 -15.37 -13.70 -2.82
C GLY A 115 -15.08 -13.79 -4.31
N ALA A 116 -15.14 -12.66 -5.02
CA ALA A 116 -14.74 -12.56 -6.42
C ALA A 116 -13.30 -13.07 -6.62
N HIS A 117 -12.99 -13.60 -7.81
CA HIS A 117 -11.65 -14.09 -8.14
C HIS A 117 -10.59 -12.99 -7.99
N ARG A 118 -10.94 -11.76 -8.37
CA ARG A 118 -10.10 -10.57 -8.21
C ARG A 118 -10.98 -9.34 -7.95
N ARG A 119 -10.39 -8.30 -7.37
CA ARG A 119 -11.00 -6.99 -7.15
C ARG A 119 -10.13 -5.90 -7.76
N GLU A 120 -10.74 -4.90 -8.32
CA GLU A 120 -10.07 -3.74 -8.92
C GLU A 120 -9.94 -2.62 -7.89
N ALA A 121 -8.85 -1.85 -7.97
CA ALA A 121 -8.70 -0.61 -7.23
C ALA A 121 -9.86 0.33 -7.53
N THR A 122 -10.38 0.98 -6.50
CA THR A 122 -11.60 1.79 -6.61
C THR A 122 -11.33 3.29 -6.47
N LEU A 123 -10.10 3.68 -6.14
CA LEU A 123 -9.71 5.08 -6.08
C LEU A 123 -9.24 5.54 -7.46
N GLU A 124 -10.03 6.38 -8.12
CA GLU A 124 -9.65 6.99 -9.40
C GLU A 124 -8.60 8.08 -9.17
N THR A 125 -7.48 7.97 -9.87
CA THR A 125 -6.40 8.95 -9.77
C THR A 125 -5.89 9.36 -11.14
N PRO A 126 -5.87 10.66 -11.46
CA PRO A 126 -5.05 11.16 -12.54
C PRO A 126 -3.59 11.17 -12.08
N SER A 127 -2.90 10.07 -12.24
CA SER A 127 -1.49 9.94 -11.83
C SER A 127 -0.63 9.57 -13.03
N GLN A 128 0.60 10.09 -13.04
CA GLN A 128 1.64 9.68 -13.98
C GLN A 128 2.38 8.42 -13.48
N LEU A 129 2.03 7.92 -12.29
CA LEU A 129 2.62 6.71 -11.74
C LEU A 129 2.20 5.49 -12.57
N ARG A 130 3.12 4.55 -12.67
CA ARG A 130 2.93 3.34 -13.46
C ARG A 130 1.89 2.42 -12.81
N VAL A 131 1.00 1.87 -13.63
CA VAL A 131 0.03 0.86 -13.20
C VAL A 131 0.67 -0.54 -13.30
N SER A 132 0.51 -1.33 -12.25
CA SER A 132 0.85 -2.75 -12.20
C SER A 132 -0.42 -3.59 -12.18
N GLU A 133 -0.40 -4.72 -12.85
CA GLU A 133 -1.52 -5.66 -12.94
C GLU A 133 -1.42 -6.81 -11.91
N ASP A 134 -0.36 -6.86 -11.10
CA ASP A 134 -0.12 -7.93 -10.13
C ASP A 134 0.53 -7.44 -8.84
N ALA A 135 -0.24 -7.47 -7.76
CA ALA A 135 0.20 -7.13 -6.40
C ALA A 135 0.91 -8.30 -5.67
N GLY A 136 1.21 -9.39 -6.36
CA GLY A 136 1.77 -10.60 -5.75
C GLY A 136 0.71 -11.48 -5.08
N ARG A 137 1.14 -12.31 -4.12
CA ARG A 137 0.27 -13.25 -3.36
C ARG A 137 0.58 -13.25 -1.87
N PHE A 138 1.30 -12.22 -1.40
CA PHE A 138 1.64 -12.04 0.01
C PHE A 138 0.73 -10.99 0.68
N LEU A 139 1.18 -10.37 1.77
CA LEU A 139 0.39 -9.42 2.57
C LEU A 139 -0.13 -8.21 1.76
N CYS A 140 0.64 -7.75 0.77
CA CYS A 140 0.25 -6.64 -0.09
C CYS A 140 -1.04 -6.95 -0.85
N ASN A 141 -1.07 -8.10 -1.52
CA ASN A 141 -2.27 -8.58 -2.20
C ASN A 141 -3.41 -8.87 -1.21
N HIS A 142 -3.11 -9.49 -0.08
CA HIS A 142 -4.09 -9.81 0.96
C HIS A 142 -4.86 -8.56 1.40
N ILE A 143 -4.14 -7.52 1.80
CA ILE A 143 -4.76 -6.30 2.31
C ILE A 143 -5.43 -5.49 1.20
N ALA A 144 -4.84 -5.44 -0.01
CA ALA A 144 -5.45 -4.81 -1.18
C ALA A 144 -6.79 -5.46 -1.54
N TYR A 145 -6.84 -6.80 -1.53
CA TYR A 145 -8.08 -7.54 -1.83
C TYR A 145 -9.20 -7.19 -0.83
N HIS A 146 -8.88 -7.11 0.45
CA HIS A 146 -9.84 -6.67 1.46
C HIS A 146 -10.26 -5.22 1.23
N ALA A 147 -9.30 -4.30 1.07
CA ALA A 147 -9.54 -2.88 0.92
C ALA A 147 -10.42 -2.55 -0.30
N TYR A 148 -10.18 -3.18 -1.44
CA TYR A 148 -10.96 -2.98 -2.66
C TYR A 148 -12.41 -3.49 -2.56
N GLY A 149 -12.73 -4.22 -1.51
CA GLY A 149 -14.09 -4.71 -1.23
C GLY A 149 -14.85 -3.96 -0.13
N LEU A 150 -14.28 -2.91 0.45
CA LEU A 150 -14.88 -2.21 1.61
C LEU A 150 -15.95 -1.18 1.24
N GLY A 151 -16.10 -0.83 -0.07
CA GLY A 151 -16.99 0.26 -0.48
C GLY A 151 -16.45 1.66 -0.18
N ILE A 152 -15.22 1.79 0.29
CA ILE A 152 -14.45 3.03 0.42
C ILE A 152 -13.45 3.07 -0.73
N PRO A 153 -13.31 4.18 -1.46
CA PRO A 153 -12.30 4.30 -2.51
C PRO A 153 -10.91 3.95 -1.99
N ALA A 154 -10.26 2.99 -2.64
CA ALA A 154 -8.99 2.43 -2.16
C ALA A 154 -8.00 2.18 -3.31
N GLN A 155 -6.72 2.47 -3.04
CA GLN A 155 -5.58 2.17 -3.91
C GLN A 155 -4.44 1.57 -3.11
N PHE A 156 -3.92 0.44 -3.56
CA PHE A 156 -2.66 -0.11 -3.06
C PHE A 156 -1.50 0.35 -3.95
N ILE A 157 -0.42 0.77 -3.33
CA ILE A 157 0.77 1.30 -4.01
C ILE A 157 2.00 0.55 -3.53
N HIS A 158 2.72 -0.08 -4.44
CA HIS A 158 4.03 -0.59 -4.16
C HIS A 158 5.10 0.50 -4.29
N VAL A 159 5.97 0.56 -3.30
CA VAL A 159 7.13 1.44 -3.28
C VAL A 159 8.41 0.60 -3.30
N PRO A 160 9.48 1.08 -3.94
CA PRO A 160 10.78 0.40 -3.88
C PRO A 160 11.30 0.26 -2.46
N ALA A 161 12.11 -0.76 -2.22
CA ALA A 161 12.80 -0.92 -0.94
C ALA A 161 13.77 0.24 -0.70
N TRP A 162 13.77 0.74 0.53
CA TRP A 162 14.71 1.76 1.00
C TRP A 162 15.32 1.37 2.33
N ARG A 163 16.63 1.62 2.49
CA ARG A 163 17.35 1.41 3.76
C ARG A 163 18.31 2.58 4.00
N PRO A 164 18.56 2.97 5.28
CA PRO A 164 19.58 3.95 5.62
C PRO A 164 20.95 3.55 5.07
N GLY A 165 21.72 4.53 4.59
CA GLY A 165 23.06 4.30 4.07
C GLY A 165 23.13 3.41 2.83
N ASN A 166 22.04 3.28 2.07
CA ASN A 166 21.91 2.37 0.91
C ASN A 166 22.21 0.90 1.25
N ALA A 167 21.95 0.48 2.48
CA ALA A 167 22.00 -0.93 2.85
C ALA A 167 21.00 -1.75 2.01
N ARG A 168 21.23 -3.02 1.87
CA ARG A 168 20.29 -3.93 1.18
C ARG A 168 19.11 -4.27 2.07
N ALA A 169 17.93 -4.37 1.50
CA ALA A 169 16.80 -5.05 2.14
C ALA A 169 17.17 -6.53 2.35
N LEU A 170 16.95 -7.04 3.56
CA LEU A 170 17.33 -8.40 3.93
C LEU A 170 16.34 -9.44 3.42
N VAL A 171 15.08 -9.05 3.24
CA VAL A 171 14.00 -9.97 2.88
C VAL A 171 13.17 -9.38 1.74
N GLY A 172 13.01 -10.17 0.68
CA GLY A 172 12.03 -9.90 -0.39
C GLY A 172 10.93 -10.95 -0.35
N ALA A 173 9.68 -10.55 -0.06
CA ALA A 173 8.54 -11.46 -0.07
C ALA A 173 8.15 -11.90 -1.48
N GLU A 174 8.50 -11.13 -2.50
CA GLU A 174 8.03 -11.30 -3.88
C GLU A 174 8.96 -12.10 -4.78
N THR A 175 10.28 -12.04 -4.59
CA THR A 175 11.26 -12.72 -5.46
C THR A 175 12.46 -13.24 -4.69
N ASP A 176 13.00 -14.40 -5.13
CA ASP A 176 14.27 -14.94 -4.64
C ASP A 176 15.47 -14.04 -4.98
N ASP A 177 15.36 -13.26 -6.06
CA ASP A 177 16.41 -12.40 -6.61
C ASP A 177 16.35 -10.95 -6.10
N ALA A 178 15.40 -10.61 -5.22
CA ALA A 178 15.20 -9.24 -4.71
C ALA A 178 16.42 -8.67 -3.95
N ALA A 179 17.39 -9.51 -3.63
CA ALA A 179 18.64 -9.11 -2.97
C ALA A 179 19.55 -8.19 -3.81
N GLY A 180 19.17 -7.85 -5.04
CA GLY A 180 20.06 -7.17 -5.98
C GLY A 180 19.69 -5.78 -6.45
N GLN A 181 18.43 -5.45 -6.53
CA GLN A 181 18.02 -4.16 -7.12
C GLN A 181 17.95 -3.06 -6.05
N ARG A 182 18.71 -2.01 -6.27
CA ARG A 182 18.61 -0.78 -5.47
C ARG A 182 17.61 0.13 -6.15
N SER A 183 16.69 0.71 -5.39
CA SER A 183 15.93 1.85 -5.86
C SER A 183 16.87 2.99 -6.25
N ALA A 184 16.62 3.63 -7.38
CA ALA A 184 17.27 4.88 -7.71
C ALA A 184 16.69 6.05 -6.88
N LEU A 185 15.50 5.86 -6.28
CA LEU A 185 14.80 6.88 -5.51
C LEU A 185 15.21 6.85 -4.04
N GLY A 186 15.58 8.01 -3.52
CA GLY A 186 15.79 8.23 -2.10
C GLY A 186 14.47 8.36 -1.34
N LEU A 187 14.52 8.25 0.00
CA LEU A 187 13.31 8.35 0.82
C LEU A 187 12.58 9.68 0.65
N ALA A 188 13.31 10.79 0.52
CA ALA A 188 12.73 12.11 0.30
C ALA A 188 11.94 12.16 -1.01
N GLU A 189 12.47 11.61 -2.08
CA GLU A 189 11.81 11.54 -3.39
C GLU A 189 10.57 10.63 -3.36
N LEU A 190 10.61 9.54 -2.60
CA LEU A 190 9.44 8.67 -2.39
C LEU A 190 8.34 9.43 -1.64
N VAL A 191 8.67 10.15 -0.58
CA VAL A 191 7.70 10.96 0.19
C VAL A 191 7.11 12.08 -0.67
N GLU A 192 7.94 12.77 -1.45
CA GLU A 192 7.50 13.83 -2.37
C GLU A 192 6.53 13.28 -3.42
N SER A 193 6.90 12.18 -4.10
CA SER A 193 6.05 11.54 -5.12
C SER A 193 4.70 11.09 -4.54
N LEU A 194 4.69 10.53 -3.33
CA LEU A 194 3.45 10.14 -2.66
C LEU A 194 2.62 11.35 -2.22
N THR A 195 3.26 12.43 -1.79
CA THR A 195 2.57 13.68 -1.45
C THR A 195 1.91 14.31 -2.68
N GLU A 196 2.61 14.33 -3.82
CA GLU A 196 2.05 14.79 -5.10
C GLU A 196 0.88 13.90 -5.55
N TYR A 197 0.99 12.58 -5.41
CA TYR A 197 -0.09 11.66 -5.66
C TYR A 197 -1.33 12.01 -4.82
N LEU A 198 -1.18 12.20 -3.52
CA LEU A 198 -2.26 12.57 -2.60
C LEU A 198 -2.89 13.92 -2.95
N LEU A 199 -2.09 14.91 -3.36
CA LEU A 199 -2.55 16.20 -3.86
C LEU A 199 -3.42 16.07 -5.13
N GLY A 200 -3.13 15.08 -5.96
CA GLY A 200 -3.81 14.81 -7.22
C GLY A 200 -5.14 14.09 -7.08
N LEU A 201 -5.46 13.53 -5.90
CA LEU A 201 -6.67 12.75 -5.69
C LEU A 201 -7.94 13.59 -5.90
N ARG A 202 -8.93 12.98 -6.54
CA ARG A 202 -10.22 13.63 -6.84
C ARG A 202 -11.34 12.65 -6.51
N PHE A 203 -12.39 13.17 -5.91
CA PHE A 203 -13.63 12.45 -5.72
C PHE A 203 -14.63 12.89 -6.77
N ARG A 204 -15.29 11.93 -7.41
CA ARG A 204 -16.55 12.22 -8.10
C ARG A 204 -17.66 11.97 -7.09
N GLY A 205 -18.31 13.05 -6.63
CA GLY A 205 -19.52 12.96 -5.83
C GLY A 205 -20.66 12.31 -6.59
#